data_1dd57bab23bb14309b4b864a075c6315
#
_entry.id   1dd57bab23bb14309b4b864a075c6315
#
_cell.length_a   1.000
_cell.length_b   1.000
_cell.length_c   1.000
_cell.angle_alpha   90.00
_cell.angle_beta   90.00
_cell.angle_gamma   90.00
#
_symmetry.space_group_name_H-M   'P 1'
#
loop_
_entity.id
_entity.type
_entity.pdbx_description
1 polymer ?
#
loop_
_entity_poly.entity_id
_entity_poly.type
_entity_poly.pdbx_seq_one_letter_code
_entity_poly.pdbx_strand_id
1 'polypeptide(L)'
;MSTSLIKGLMYVLIANFINLGFNLITNFVLPKELSVESYATIKTFQLYVSYAGLFHFGFVDGMYLKYGGKNVQDIRGEDLRTNLSTLRFFEIAVTIICAFVAVVLKQEVLVFFALSILPLNLANYFKQLYQATGEFSLYGKIMNANTILIFFANMMWVYLIKTDNAQCFLFSNVIVYFIVWIALESNCKKLVAGEHRG
;
A
#
# COMPACT_ATOMS: atom_id res chain seq x y z
N MET A 1 14.04 -15.52 -24.07
CA MET A 1 13.57 -14.79 -22.87
C MET A 1 14.70 -14.82 -21.87
N SER A 2 15.20 -13.69 -21.37
CA SER A 2 16.38 -13.68 -20.48
C SER A 2 16.05 -14.34 -19.15
N THR A 3 17.01 -15.09 -18.58
CA THR A 3 16.86 -15.80 -17.31
C THR A 3 16.47 -14.87 -16.15
N SER A 4 16.83 -13.60 -16.23
CA SER A 4 16.46 -12.57 -15.25
C SER A 4 14.98 -12.24 -15.29
N LEU A 5 14.37 -12.22 -16.47
CA LEU A 5 12.95 -11.92 -16.65
C LEU A 5 12.06 -13.05 -16.11
N ILE A 6 12.48 -14.31 -16.32
CA ILE A 6 11.79 -15.49 -15.75
C ILE A 6 11.85 -15.46 -14.23
N LYS A 7 13.02 -15.15 -13.64
CA LYS A 7 13.16 -15.00 -12.19
C LYS A 7 12.26 -13.89 -11.65
N GLY A 8 12.20 -12.75 -12.32
CA GLY A 8 11.32 -11.64 -11.94
C GLY A 8 9.85 -12.04 -11.93
N LEU A 9 9.38 -12.72 -12.98
CA LEU A 9 8.03 -13.25 -13.07
C LEU A 9 7.70 -14.24 -11.94
N MET A 10 8.65 -15.14 -11.63
CA MET A 10 8.48 -16.09 -10.51
C MET A 10 8.33 -15.38 -9.16
N TYR A 11 9.10 -14.32 -8.88
CA TYR A 11 8.93 -13.53 -7.66
C TYR A 11 7.53 -12.93 -7.55
N VAL A 12 7.01 -12.36 -8.65
CA VAL A 12 5.67 -11.76 -8.69
C VAL A 12 4.59 -12.84 -8.51
N LEU A 13 4.73 -14.00 -9.15
CA LEU A 13 3.80 -15.11 -8.99
C LEU A 13 3.75 -15.62 -7.55
N ILE A 14 4.91 -15.89 -6.95
CA ILE A 14 4.99 -16.34 -5.55
C ILE A 14 4.36 -15.29 -4.62
N ALA A 15 4.66 -14.01 -4.84
CA ALA A 15 4.08 -12.93 -4.07
C ALA A 15 2.54 -12.91 -4.15
N ASN A 16 1.99 -13.11 -5.35
CA ASN A 16 0.54 -13.18 -5.55
C ASN A 16 -0.09 -14.40 -4.85
N PHE A 17 0.56 -15.56 -4.87
CA PHE A 17 0.08 -16.75 -4.15
C PHE A 17 0.08 -16.55 -2.63
N ILE A 18 1.13 -15.93 -2.08
CA ILE A 18 1.20 -15.59 -0.66
C ILE A 18 0.06 -14.63 -0.28
N ASN A 19 -0.13 -13.56 -1.07
CA ASN A 19 -1.22 -12.61 -0.86
C ASN A 19 -2.59 -13.28 -0.91
N LEU A 20 -2.82 -14.15 -1.89
CA LEU A 20 -4.06 -14.91 -2.01
C LEU A 20 -4.30 -15.77 -0.76
N GLY A 21 -3.28 -16.49 -0.28
CA GLY A 21 -3.38 -17.34 0.90
C GLY A 21 -3.78 -16.56 2.15
N PHE A 22 -3.08 -15.46 2.46
CA PHE A 22 -3.41 -14.64 3.63
C PHE A 22 -4.79 -13.98 3.51
N ASN A 23 -5.17 -13.50 2.32
CA ASN A 23 -6.50 -12.94 2.09
C ASN A 23 -7.61 -13.97 2.24
N LEU A 24 -7.42 -15.20 1.75
CA LEU A 24 -8.37 -16.28 1.94
C LEU A 24 -8.57 -16.56 3.43
N ILE A 25 -7.49 -16.77 4.18
CA ILE A 25 -7.58 -17.04 5.63
C ILE A 25 -8.32 -15.88 6.34
N THR A 26 -7.95 -14.63 6.05
CA THR A 26 -8.62 -13.46 6.64
C THR A 26 -10.12 -13.43 6.32
N ASN A 27 -10.48 -13.72 5.07
CA ASN A 27 -11.87 -13.72 4.62
C ASN A 27 -12.71 -14.87 5.21
N PHE A 28 -12.08 -15.94 5.69
CA PHE A 28 -12.76 -17.01 6.43
C PHE A 28 -12.83 -16.73 7.93
N VAL A 29 -11.77 -16.18 8.52
CA VAL A 29 -11.67 -15.95 9.97
C VAL A 29 -12.55 -14.79 10.40
N LEU A 30 -12.45 -13.62 9.76
CA LEU A 30 -13.17 -12.43 10.20
C LEU A 30 -14.69 -12.61 10.27
N PRO A 31 -15.39 -13.17 9.25
CA PRO A 31 -16.85 -13.33 9.34
C PRO A 31 -17.28 -14.39 10.35
N LYS A 32 -16.39 -15.28 10.78
CA LYS A 32 -16.67 -16.29 11.81
C LYS A 32 -16.55 -15.71 13.23
N GLU A 33 -15.62 -14.79 13.43
CA GLU A 33 -15.24 -14.29 14.76
C GLU A 33 -15.85 -12.93 15.09
N LEU A 34 -16.31 -12.17 14.10
CA LEU A 34 -16.86 -10.83 14.26
C LEU A 34 -18.38 -10.82 14.03
N SER A 35 -19.04 -9.83 14.62
CA SER A 35 -20.43 -9.53 14.30
C SER A 35 -20.60 -9.15 12.83
N VAL A 36 -21.80 -9.34 12.31
CA VAL A 36 -22.15 -8.97 10.93
C VAL A 36 -21.89 -7.47 10.68
N GLU A 37 -22.19 -6.63 11.67
CA GLU A 37 -22.01 -5.17 11.59
C GLU A 37 -20.54 -4.78 11.49
N SER A 38 -19.70 -5.32 12.38
CA SER A 38 -18.25 -5.06 12.38
C SER A 38 -17.59 -5.58 11.11
N TYR A 39 -17.96 -6.78 10.67
CA TYR A 39 -17.46 -7.33 9.41
C TYR A 39 -17.88 -6.49 8.20
N ALA A 40 -19.14 -6.05 8.13
CA ALA A 40 -19.65 -5.19 7.06
C ALA A 40 -18.90 -3.85 7.02
N THR A 41 -18.62 -3.26 8.18
CA THR A 41 -17.86 -2.01 8.32
C THR A 41 -16.43 -2.17 7.76
N ILE A 42 -15.74 -3.26 8.13
CA ILE A 42 -14.40 -3.57 7.62
C ILE A 42 -14.43 -3.77 6.09
N LYS A 43 -15.43 -4.47 5.57
CA LYS A 43 -15.59 -4.68 4.11
C LYS A 43 -15.89 -3.40 3.36
N THR A 44 -16.70 -2.51 3.93
CA THR A 44 -16.97 -1.19 3.37
C THR A 44 -15.68 -0.35 3.29
N PHE A 45 -14.88 -0.37 4.36
CA PHE A 45 -13.57 0.28 4.35
C PHE A 45 -12.65 -0.29 3.25
N GLN A 46 -12.54 -1.63 3.16
CA GLN A 46 -11.73 -2.30 2.13
C GLN A 46 -12.18 -1.93 0.72
N LEU A 47 -13.50 -1.82 0.50
CA LEU A 47 -14.05 -1.36 -0.76
C LEU A 47 -13.59 0.08 -1.09
N TYR A 48 -13.69 1.01 -0.16
CA TYR A 48 -13.21 2.37 -0.37
C TYR A 48 -11.71 2.42 -0.64
N VAL A 49 -10.91 1.68 0.13
CA VAL A 49 -9.46 1.56 -0.07
C VAL A 49 -9.10 1.05 -1.46
N SER A 50 -9.90 0.16 -2.05
CA SER A 50 -9.65 -0.32 -3.42
C SER A 50 -9.74 0.79 -4.48
N TYR A 51 -10.43 1.88 -4.18
CA TYR A 51 -10.53 3.08 -5.04
C TYR A 51 -9.51 4.17 -4.70
N ALA A 52 -8.68 4.00 -3.67
CA ALA A 52 -7.72 5.03 -3.26
C ALA A 52 -6.77 5.44 -4.40
N GLY A 53 -6.41 4.49 -5.27
CA GLY A 53 -5.57 4.76 -6.45
C GLY A 53 -6.17 5.74 -7.46
N LEU A 54 -7.47 5.96 -7.47
CA LEU A 54 -8.08 6.97 -8.36
C LEU A 54 -7.67 8.39 -7.98
N PHE A 55 -7.32 8.63 -6.73
CA PHE A 55 -7.02 9.96 -6.19
C PHE A 55 -5.65 10.50 -6.60
N HIS A 56 -4.73 9.67 -7.14
CA HIS A 56 -3.50 10.18 -7.75
C HIS A 56 -3.69 10.67 -9.20
N PHE A 57 -4.90 10.59 -9.76
CA PHE A 57 -5.31 11.12 -11.07
C PHE A 57 -4.33 10.79 -12.20
N GLY A 58 -3.80 9.56 -12.24
CA GLY A 58 -2.86 9.10 -13.26
C GLY A 58 -1.42 9.57 -13.07
N PHE A 59 -1.10 10.34 -12.01
CA PHE A 59 0.28 10.78 -11.77
C PHE A 59 1.25 9.61 -11.61
N VAL A 60 0.86 8.59 -10.86
CA VAL A 60 1.68 7.38 -10.64
C VAL A 60 1.84 6.59 -11.92
N ASP A 61 0.80 6.51 -12.75
CA ASP A 61 0.85 5.83 -14.05
C ASP A 61 1.77 6.56 -15.03
N GLY A 62 1.74 7.90 -15.06
CA GLY A 62 2.67 8.73 -15.81
C GLY A 62 4.12 8.51 -15.40
N MET A 63 4.38 8.34 -14.11
CA MET A 63 5.69 8.01 -13.58
C MET A 63 6.17 6.62 -13.99
N TYR A 64 5.28 5.63 -13.98
CA TYR A 64 5.56 4.29 -14.47
C TYR A 64 6.03 4.30 -15.92
N LEU A 65 5.32 5.03 -16.79
CA LEU A 65 5.69 5.19 -18.20
C LEU A 65 7.01 5.95 -18.38
N LYS A 66 7.25 7.01 -17.59
CA LYS A 66 8.48 7.83 -17.65
C LYS A 66 9.75 7.04 -17.32
N TYR A 67 9.65 6.11 -16.37
CA TYR A 67 10.80 5.34 -15.89
C TYR A 67 10.83 3.90 -16.39
N GLY A 68 9.85 3.46 -17.16
CA GLY A 68 9.79 2.13 -17.74
C GLY A 68 11.04 1.78 -18.55
N GLY A 69 11.66 0.64 -18.21
CA GLY A 69 12.86 0.15 -18.86
C GLY A 69 14.18 0.81 -18.47
N LYS A 70 14.18 1.82 -17.56
CA LYS A 70 15.40 2.42 -17.02
C LYS A 70 15.87 1.64 -15.79
N ASN A 71 17.19 1.64 -15.52
CA ASN A 71 17.67 1.19 -14.24
C ASN A 71 17.40 2.27 -13.17
N VAL A 72 17.06 1.85 -11.95
CA VAL A 72 16.77 2.81 -10.86
C VAL A 72 17.94 3.76 -10.58
N GLN A 73 19.19 3.30 -10.79
CA GLN A 73 20.42 4.05 -10.58
C GLN A 73 20.68 5.11 -11.66
N ASP A 74 20.07 4.96 -12.83
CA ASP A 74 20.20 5.93 -13.95
C ASP A 74 19.22 7.10 -13.80
N ILE A 75 18.31 7.01 -12.81
CA ILE A 75 17.33 8.05 -12.54
C ILE A 75 17.96 9.10 -11.61
N ARG A 76 17.96 10.36 -12.04
CA ARG A 76 18.47 11.45 -11.22
C ARG A 76 17.67 11.57 -9.93
N GLY A 77 18.37 11.58 -8.80
CA GLY A 77 17.73 11.69 -7.48
C GLY A 77 16.90 12.97 -7.31
N GLU A 78 17.28 14.07 -7.99
CA GLU A 78 16.50 15.31 -8.02
C GLU A 78 15.14 15.14 -8.69
N ASP A 79 15.08 14.42 -9.81
CA ASP A 79 13.82 14.16 -10.52
C ASP A 79 12.86 13.32 -9.66
N LEU A 80 13.39 12.29 -8.98
CA LEU A 80 12.58 11.49 -8.05
C LEU A 80 12.08 12.32 -6.87
N ARG A 81 12.94 13.19 -6.31
CA ARG A 81 12.58 14.04 -5.18
C ARG A 81 11.50 15.05 -5.57
N THR A 82 11.65 15.70 -6.73
CA THR A 82 10.66 16.67 -7.23
C THR A 82 9.31 16.01 -7.47
N ASN A 83 9.29 14.88 -8.18
CA ASN A 83 8.05 14.15 -8.46
C ASN A 83 7.38 13.66 -7.18
N LEU A 84 8.16 13.12 -6.23
CA LEU A 84 7.64 12.65 -4.94
C LEU A 84 7.09 13.82 -4.10
N SER A 85 7.78 14.97 -4.11
CA SER A 85 7.34 16.17 -3.39
C SER A 85 6.02 16.71 -3.96
N THR A 86 5.90 16.75 -5.29
CA THR A 86 4.68 17.15 -5.99
C THR A 86 3.51 16.23 -5.66
N LEU A 87 3.72 14.91 -5.76
CA LEU A 87 2.69 13.93 -5.41
C LEU A 87 2.29 14.05 -3.94
N ARG A 88 3.26 14.18 -3.04
CA ARG A 88 3.01 14.31 -1.60
C ARG A 88 2.17 15.53 -1.28
N PHE A 89 2.51 16.69 -1.83
CA PHE A 89 1.73 17.91 -1.64
C PHE A 89 0.29 17.75 -2.13
N PHE A 90 0.13 17.18 -3.32
CA PHE A 90 -1.17 16.91 -3.91
C PHE A 90 -2.00 15.94 -3.05
N GLU A 91 -1.41 14.82 -2.63
CA GLU A 91 -2.10 13.82 -1.82
C GLU A 91 -2.46 14.31 -0.41
N ILE A 92 -1.64 15.21 0.18
CA ILE A 92 -2.01 15.88 1.43
C ILE A 92 -3.26 16.73 1.23
N ALA A 93 -3.32 17.54 0.15
CA ALA A 93 -4.49 18.36 -0.14
C ALA A 93 -5.74 17.49 -0.34
N VAL A 94 -5.65 16.43 -1.12
CA VAL A 94 -6.74 15.47 -1.34
C VAL A 94 -7.18 14.82 -0.03
N THR A 95 -6.23 14.35 0.77
CA THR A 95 -6.52 13.74 2.08
C THR A 95 -7.27 14.69 3.00
N ILE A 96 -6.85 15.97 3.07
CA ILE A 96 -7.52 16.99 3.90
C ILE A 96 -8.95 17.23 3.41
N ILE A 97 -9.15 17.37 2.10
CA ILE A 97 -10.48 17.58 1.51
C ILE A 97 -11.38 16.37 1.82
N CYS A 98 -10.90 15.15 1.57
CA CYS A 98 -11.67 13.94 1.84
C CYS A 98 -11.98 13.77 3.35
N ALA A 99 -11.02 14.09 4.22
CA ALA A 99 -11.22 14.04 5.67
C ALA A 99 -12.27 15.07 6.13
N PHE A 100 -12.22 16.28 5.60
CA PHE A 100 -13.24 17.30 5.86
C PHE A 100 -14.64 16.84 5.46
N VAL A 101 -14.78 16.30 4.24
CA VAL A 101 -16.05 15.74 3.76
C VAL A 101 -16.55 14.61 4.65
N ALA A 102 -15.65 13.70 5.05
CA ALA A 102 -15.97 12.57 5.92
C ALA A 102 -16.51 13.03 7.29
N VAL A 103 -15.89 14.07 7.86
CA VAL A 103 -16.32 14.65 9.15
C VAL A 103 -17.68 15.33 9.03
N VAL A 104 -17.91 16.09 7.93
CA VAL A 104 -19.22 16.74 7.69
C VAL A 104 -20.31 15.70 7.52
N LEU A 105 -20.03 14.59 6.82
CA LEU A 105 -20.97 13.48 6.64
C LEU A 105 -21.13 12.60 7.91
N LYS A 106 -20.31 12.81 8.93
CA LYS A 106 -20.29 12.02 10.17
C LYS A 106 -20.12 10.52 9.90
N GLN A 107 -19.32 10.18 8.91
CA GLN A 107 -19.06 8.81 8.48
C GLN A 107 -17.64 8.38 8.88
N GLU A 108 -17.53 7.65 9.99
CA GLU A 108 -16.23 7.23 10.55
C GLU A 108 -15.40 6.40 9.55
N VAL A 109 -16.04 5.52 8.79
CA VAL A 109 -15.34 4.71 7.78
C VAL A 109 -14.67 5.58 6.73
N LEU A 110 -15.33 6.69 6.33
CA LEU A 110 -14.75 7.65 5.38
C LEU A 110 -13.57 8.43 5.98
N VAL A 111 -13.55 8.66 7.30
CA VAL A 111 -12.39 9.29 7.98
C VAL A 111 -11.17 8.39 7.86
N PHE A 112 -11.31 7.10 8.21
CA PHE A 112 -10.21 6.14 8.07
C PHE A 112 -9.78 5.96 6.62
N PHE A 113 -10.73 5.96 5.68
CA PHE A 113 -10.42 5.94 4.26
C PHE A 113 -9.61 7.16 3.83
N ALA A 114 -10.03 8.38 4.19
CA ALA A 114 -9.32 9.60 3.88
C ALA A 114 -7.88 9.58 4.40
N LEU A 115 -7.67 9.13 5.65
CA LEU A 115 -6.34 8.96 6.24
C LEU A 115 -5.49 7.92 5.52
N SER A 116 -6.10 6.99 4.80
CA SER A 116 -5.41 5.94 4.02
C SER A 116 -4.94 6.44 2.65
N ILE A 117 -5.53 7.48 2.07
CA ILE A 117 -5.26 7.96 0.71
C ILE A 117 -3.79 8.31 0.53
N LEU A 118 -3.26 9.17 1.39
CA LEU A 118 -1.86 9.61 1.34
C LEU A 118 -0.86 8.44 1.38
N PRO A 119 -0.84 7.57 2.41
CA PRO A 119 0.14 6.51 2.51
C PRO A 119 -0.01 5.46 1.41
N LEU A 120 -1.23 5.16 0.97
CA LEU A 120 -1.47 4.20 -0.12
C LEU A 120 -0.93 4.70 -1.46
N ASN A 121 -1.20 5.96 -1.83
CA ASN A 121 -0.76 6.51 -3.11
C ASN A 121 0.75 6.73 -3.13
N LEU A 122 1.36 7.15 -2.02
CA LEU A 122 2.81 7.23 -1.91
C LEU A 122 3.48 5.86 -1.92
N ALA A 123 2.90 4.86 -1.26
CA ALA A 123 3.39 3.48 -1.35
C ALA A 123 3.25 2.94 -2.78
N ASN A 124 2.14 3.23 -3.47
CA ASN A 124 1.92 2.84 -4.86
C ASN A 124 2.93 3.49 -5.82
N TYR A 125 3.31 4.75 -5.58
CA TYR A 125 4.37 5.41 -6.34
C TYR A 125 5.68 4.62 -6.31
N PHE A 126 6.17 4.24 -5.13
CA PHE A 126 7.39 3.44 -5.01
C PHE A 126 7.25 2.04 -5.60
N LYS A 127 6.12 1.41 -5.38
CA LYS A 127 5.79 0.10 -5.93
C LYS A 127 5.84 0.12 -7.47
N GLN A 128 5.21 1.10 -8.09
CA GLN A 128 5.24 1.29 -9.54
C GLN A 128 6.64 1.64 -10.06
N LEU A 129 7.41 2.44 -9.32
CA LEU A 129 8.79 2.74 -9.64
C LEU A 129 9.64 1.47 -9.70
N TYR A 130 9.56 0.60 -8.68
CA TYR A 130 10.31 -0.66 -8.66
C TYR A 130 9.89 -1.61 -9.78
N GLN A 131 8.60 -1.65 -10.10
CA GLN A 131 8.11 -2.44 -11.23
C GLN A 131 8.63 -1.88 -12.56
N ALA A 132 8.60 -0.57 -12.76
CA ALA A 132 9.07 0.10 -13.98
C ALA A 132 10.57 -0.09 -14.21
N THR A 133 11.37 -0.12 -13.13
CA THR A 133 12.83 -0.27 -13.17
C THR A 133 13.32 -1.71 -13.10
N GLY A 134 12.42 -2.70 -13.08
CA GLY A 134 12.77 -4.12 -13.06
C GLY A 134 13.21 -4.68 -11.70
N GLU A 135 13.04 -3.93 -10.60
CA GLU A 135 13.34 -4.36 -9.24
C GLU A 135 12.25 -5.30 -8.68
N PHE A 136 11.95 -6.37 -9.42
CA PHE A 136 10.82 -7.28 -9.14
C PHE A 136 10.93 -8.00 -7.79
N SER A 137 12.14 -8.24 -7.30
CA SER A 137 12.35 -8.86 -5.98
C SER A 137 11.86 -7.94 -4.85
N LEU A 138 12.20 -6.66 -4.91
CA LEU A 138 11.73 -5.62 -3.98
C LEU A 138 10.23 -5.44 -4.09
N TYR A 139 9.71 -5.31 -5.31
CA TYR A 139 8.29 -5.22 -5.57
C TYR A 139 7.50 -6.36 -4.90
N GLY A 140 7.95 -7.63 -5.08
CA GLY A 140 7.28 -8.78 -4.48
C GLY A 140 7.33 -8.80 -2.95
N LYS A 141 8.48 -8.47 -2.35
CA LYS A 141 8.62 -8.38 -0.88
C LYS A 141 7.66 -7.37 -0.27
N ILE A 142 7.47 -6.24 -0.93
CA ILE A 142 6.65 -5.15 -0.45
C ILE A 142 5.16 -5.47 -0.59
N MET A 143 4.76 -6.06 -1.71
CA MET A 143 3.38 -6.54 -1.87
C MET A 143 2.99 -7.46 -0.72
N ASN A 144 3.87 -8.39 -0.36
CA ASN A 144 3.62 -9.33 0.72
C ASN A 144 3.63 -8.67 2.10
N ALA A 145 4.54 -7.71 2.35
CA ALA A 145 4.65 -7.06 3.64
C ALA A 145 3.33 -6.42 4.08
N ASN A 146 2.63 -5.70 3.16
CA ASN A 146 1.35 -5.07 3.47
C ASN A 146 0.30 -6.11 3.88
N THR A 147 0.12 -7.16 3.09
CA THR A 147 -0.88 -8.21 3.36
C THR A 147 -0.56 -8.98 4.63
N ILE A 148 0.72 -9.32 4.86
CA ILE A 148 1.17 -10.05 6.04
C ILE A 148 0.96 -9.20 7.31
N LEU A 149 1.33 -7.92 7.29
CA LEU A 149 1.17 -7.03 8.44
C LEU A 149 -0.32 -6.82 8.79
N ILE A 150 -1.17 -6.61 7.78
CA ILE A 150 -2.62 -6.49 7.99
C ILE A 150 -3.19 -7.80 8.56
N PHE A 151 -2.76 -8.95 8.02
CA PHE A 151 -3.20 -10.25 8.53
C PHE A 151 -2.86 -10.42 10.01
N PHE A 152 -1.61 -10.18 10.41
CA PHE A 152 -1.20 -10.32 11.80
C PHE A 152 -1.89 -9.30 12.71
N ALA A 153 -2.09 -8.06 12.25
CA ALA A 153 -2.86 -7.06 13.00
C ALA A 153 -4.30 -7.52 13.22
N ASN A 154 -4.96 -8.06 12.19
CA ASN A 154 -6.31 -8.59 12.32
C ASN A 154 -6.37 -9.79 13.27
N MET A 155 -5.42 -10.73 13.17
CA MET A 155 -5.36 -11.89 14.07
C MET A 155 -5.10 -11.48 15.53
N MET A 156 -4.30 -10.44 15.74
CA MET A 156 -4.09 -9.89 17.07
C MET A 156 -5.39 -9.37 17.70
N TRP A 157 -6.20 -8.61 16.96
CA TRP A 157 -7.48 -8.10 17.46
C TRP A 157 -8.46 -9.22 17.75
N VAL A 158 -8.55 -10.21 16.86
CA VAL A 158 -9.49 -11.34 17.00
C VAL A 158 -9.11 -12.25 18.15
N TYR A 159 -7.86 -12.73 18.21
CA TYR A 159 -7.49 -13.82 19.11
C TYR A 159 -6.83 -13.38 20.41
N LEU A 160 -6.05 -12.27 20.42
CA LEU A 160 -5.37 -11.80 21.62
C LEU A 160 -6.25 -10.82 22.39
N ILE A 161 -6.82 -9.82 21.73
CA ILE A 161 -7.60 -8.76 22.37
C ILE A 161 -9.07 -9.13 22.44
N LYS A 162 -9.53 -10.00 21.51
CA LYS A 162 -10.91 -10.51 21.43
C LYS A 162 -11.94 -9.37 21.36
N THR A 163 -11.67 -8.37 20.52
CA THR A 163 -12.56 -7.24 20.29
C THR A 163 -13.37 -7.42 19.01
N ASP A 164 -14.63 -6.99 19.07
CA ASP A 164 -15.51 -6.87 17.91
C ASP A 164 -15.62 -5.43 17.40
N ASN A 165 -14.77 -4.53 17.87
CA ASN A 165 -14.80 -3.14 17.45
C ASN A 165 -14.10 -2.95 16.09
N ALA A 166 -14.88 -2.72 15.03
CA ALA A 166 -14.38 -2.51 13.67
C ALA A 166 -13.33 -1.38 13.58
N GLN A 167 -13.46 -0.31 14.38
CA GLN A 167 -12.53 0.83 14.35
C GLN A 167 -11.09 0.42 14.66
N CYS A 168 -10.88 -0.57 15.54
CA CYS A 168 -9.55 -1.09 15.85
C CYS A 168 -8.89 -1.71 14.60
N PHE A 169 -9.65 -2.43 13.80
CA PHE A 169 -9.18 -3.03 12.55
C PHE A 169 -8.87 -1.96 11.51
N LEU A 170 -9.74 -0.96 11.33
CA LEU A 170 -9.53 0.15 10.40
C LEU A 170 -8.28 0.95 10.79
N PHE A 171 -8.13 1.27 12.08
CA PHE A 171 -6.98 2.01 12.61
C PHE A 171 -5.66 1.28 12.36
N SER A 172 -5.61 -0.02 12.66
CA SER A 172 -4.40 -0.82 12.41
C SER A 172 -4.04 -0.89 10.93
N ASN A 173 -5.04 -0.96 10.03
CA ASN A 173 -4.81 -0.93 8.60
C ASN A 173 -4.16 0.40 8.17
N VAL A 174 -4.67 1.54 8.66
CA VAL A 174 -4.07 2.86 8.39
C VAL A 174 -2.61 2.90 8.86
N ILE A 175 -2.33 2.42 10.08
CA ILE A 175 -0.96 2.36 10.61
C ILE A 175 -0.06 1.51 9.69
N VAL A 176 -0.52 0.35 9.27
CA VAL A 176 0.24 -0.54 8.36
C VAL A 176 0.56 0.17 7.04
N TYR A 177 -0.39 0.92 6.46
CA TYR A 177 -0.14 1.68 5.23
C TYR A 177 0.96 2.72 5.42
N PHE A 178 0.97 3.44 6.55
CA PHE A 178 2.05 4.38 6.89
C PHE A 178 3.40 3.68 7.06
N ILE A 179 3.46 2.56 7.78
CA ILE A 179 4.68 1.77 7.97
C ILE A 179 5.24 1.32 6.62
N VAL A 180 4.39 0.76 5.76
CA VAL A 180 4.79 0.28 4.43
C VAL A 180 5.30 1.44 3.56
N TRP A 181 4.60 2.58 3.52
CA TRP A 181 5.07 3.75 2.79
C TRP A 181 6.46 4.21 3.28
N ILE A 182 6.65 4.41 4.59
CA ILE A 182 7.92 4.86 5.17
C ILE A 182 9.05 3.89 4.86
N ALA A 183 8.80 2.58 4.96
CA ALA A 183 9.78 1.55 4.63
C ALA A 183 10.18 1.60 3.15
N LEU A 184 9.21 1.83 2.24
CA LEU A 184 9.43 1.96 0.81
C LEU A 184 10.27 3.18 0.46
N GLU A 185 9.93 4.32 1.02
CA GLU A 185 10.68 5.56 0.80
C GLU A 185 12.12 5.44 1.30
N SER A 186 12.32 4.81 2.47
CA SER A 186 13.65 4.58 3.04
C SER A 186 14.49 3.66 2.16
N ASN A 187 13.91 2.57 1.63
CA ASN A 187 14.59 1.67 0.72
C ASN A 187 14.93 2.33 -0.61
N CYS A 188 14.04 3.16 -1.15
CA CYS A 188 14.30 3.89 -2.39
C CYS A 188 15.48 4.85 -2.24
N LYS A 189 15.57 5.58 -1.13
CA LYS A 189 16.70 6.48 -0.83
C LYS A 189 18.03 5.72 -0.81
N LYS A 190 18.09 4.52 -0.23
CA LYS A 190 19.30 3.67 -0.21
C LYS A 190 19.69 3.18 -1.61
N LEU A 191 18.70 2.76 -2.41
CA LEU A 191 18.93 2.30 -3.78
C LEU A 191 19.51 3.41 -4.67
N VAL A 192 18.95 4.61 -4.58
CA VAL A 192 19.43 5.77 -5.36
C VAL A 192 20.80 6.23 -4.89
N ALA A 193 21.10 6.13 -3.59
CA ALA A 193 22.43 6.44 -3.05
C ALA A 193 23.50 5.39 -3.36
N GLY A 194 23.12 4.23 -3.92
CA GLY A 194 24.06 3.15 -4.26
C GLY A 194 24.54 2.32 -3.07
N GLU A 195 23.91 2.45 -1.89
CA GLU A 195 24.32 1.79 -0.64
C GLU A 195 23.99 0.28 -0.59
N HIS A 196 23.33 -0.26 -1.60
CA HIS A 196 22.92 -1.68 -1.65
C HIS A 196 23.86 -2.59 -2.47
N ARG A 197 25.10 -2.17 -2.74
CA ARG A 197 26.13 -3.00 -3.35
C ARG A 197 27.19 -3.41 -2.31
N GLY A 198 26.80 -4.27 -1.41
CA GLY A 198 27.67 -5.02 -0.54
C GLY A 198 27.20 -6.45 -0.45
#